data_74fa548381ed20d1b69ffe2fe57f4779
#
_entry.id   74fa548381ed20d1b69ffe2fe57f4779
#
_cell.length_a   1.000
_cell.length_b   1.000
_cell.length_c   1.000
_cell.angle_alpha   90.00
_cell.angle_beta   90.00
_cell.angle_gamma   90.00
#
_symmetry.space_group_name_H-M   'P 1'
#
loop_
_entity.id
_entity.type
_entity.pdbx_description
1 polymer ?
#
loop_
_entity_poly.entity_id
_entity_poly.type
_entity_poly.pdbx_seq_one_letter_code
_entity_poly.pdbx_strand_id
1 'polypeptide(L)'
;MVACDPVQHNLDSTAAELESAENNLAEMSAEDWTKLEISMDELEQDLEANRDDYSEEQIKEAGNIQGRYTALVMKKGFNELKESVEDFGNQMEGFIEGINSDTLN
;
A
#
# COMPACT_ATOMS: atom_id res chain seq x y z
N MET A 1 -7.84 18.24 28.89
CA MET A 1 -7.95 18.11 27.47
C MET A 1 -6.73 17.43 26.91
N VAL A 2 -6.96 16.49 26.08
CA VAL A 2 -5.86 15.72 25.51
C VAL A 2 -5.17 16.55 24.46
N ALA A 3 -3.87 16.74 24.60
CA ALA A 3 -3.09 17.36 23.55
C ALA A 3 -3.17 16.48 22.30
N CYS A 4 -3.10 17.09 21.15
CA CYS A 4 -3.04 16.34 19.92
C CYS A 4 -1.83 15.40 19.92
N ASP A 5 -2.09 14.11 19.81
CA ASP A 5 -1.03 13.14 19.66
C ASP A 5 -0.61 13.16 18.18
N PRO A 6 0.61 13.66 17.86
CA PRO A 6 1.02 13.72 16.46
C PRO A 6 1.09 12.36 15.79
N VAL A 7 1.39 11.32 16.56
CA VAL A 7 1.41 9.96 16.02
C VAL A 7 0.01 9.53 15.63
N GLN A 8 -0.96 9.72 16.53
CA GLN A 8 -2.35 9.34 16.25
C GLN A 8 -2.93 10.16 15.11
N HIS A 9 -2.61 11.45 15.07
CA HIS A 9 -3.06 12.31 13.97
C HIS A 9 -2.53 11.81 12.63
N ASN A 10 -1.27 11.43 12.57
CA ASN A 10 -0.64 10.88 11.38
C ASN A 10 -1.30 9.57 10.94
N LEU A 11 -1.54 8.69 11.90
CA LEU A 11 -2.21 7.41 11.63
C LEU A 11 -3.61 7.63 11.08
N ASP A 12 -4.38 8.51 11.73
CA ASP A 12 -5.75 8.81 11.31
C ASP A 12 -5.77 9.42 9.91
N SER A 13 -4.87 10.34 9.63
CA SER A 13 -4.76 11.00 8.32
C SER A 13 -4.41 10.00 7.22
N THR A 14 -3.43 9.15 7.49
CA THR A 14 -3.00 8.13 6.52
C THR A 14 -4.10 7.11 6.29
N ALA A 15 -4.77 6.68 7.36
CA ALA A 15 -5.90 5.76 7.26
C ALA A 15 -7.03 6.34 6.43
N ALA A 16 -7.32 7.64 6.61
CA ALA A 16 -8.37 8.31 5.85
C ALA A 16 -8.02 8.39 4.35
N GLU A 17 -6.76 8.68 4.03
CA GLU A 17 -6.31 8.66 2.64
C GLU A 17 -6.43 7.28 2.02
N LEU A 18 -6.04 6.26 2.78
CA LEU A 18 -6.12 4.88 2.33
C LEU A 18 -7.57 4.46 2.09
N GLU A 19 -8.46 4.80 3.01
CA GLU A 19 -9.88 4.50 2.88
C GLU A 19 -10.47 5.18 1.64
N SER A 20 -10.13 6.43 1.41
CA SER A 20 -10.55 7.15 0.22
C SER A 20 -10.07 6.44 -1.06
N ALA A 21 -8.84 5.97 -1.05
CA ALA A 21 -8.27 5.22 -2.17
C ALA A 21 -9.01 3.90 -2.39
N GLU A 22 -9.33 3.20 -1.31
CA GLU A 22 -10.08 1.94 -1.39
C GLU A 22 -11.46 2.15 -2.00
N ASN A 23 -12.11 3.26 -1.65
CA ASN A 23 -13.44 3.58 -2.16
C ASN A 23 -13.45 4.11 -3.60
N ASN A 24 -12.33 4.67 -4.05
CA ASN A 24 -12.23 5.32 -5.35
C ASN A 24 -11.14 4.71 -6.23
N LEU A 25 -10.85 3.44 -6.02
CA LEU A 25 -9.75 2.75 -6.70
C LEU A 25 -9.79 2.93 -8.22
N ALA A 26 -10.96 2.79 -8.82
CA ALA A 26 -11.13 2.89 -10.27
C ALA A 26 -10.90 4.30 -10.80
N GLU A 27 -11.04 5.30 -9.95
CA GLU A 27 -10.96 6.71 -10.35
C GLU A 27 -9.62 7.34 -9.99
N MET A 28 -8.73 6.62 -9.32
CA MET A 28 -7.46 7.15 -8.89
C MET A 28 -6.54 7.42 -10.07
N SER A 29 -6.00 8.62 -10.13
CA SER A 29 -5.00 9.00 -11.11
C SER A 29 -3.61 8.57 -10.64
N ALA A 30 -2.63 8.63 -11.54
CA ALA A 30 -1.23 8.39 -11.17
C ALA A 30 -0.76 9.35 -10.08
N GLU A 31 -1.24 10.58 -10.14
CA GLU A 31 -0.93 11.59 -9.13
C GLU A 31 -1.49 11.22 -7.76
N ASP A 32 -2.71 10.71 -7.72
CA ASP A 32 -3.33 10.24 -6.48
C ASP A 32 -2.54 9.08 -5.87
N TRP A 33 -2.10 8.16 -6.70
CA TRP A 33 -1.26 7.03 -6.25
C TRP A 33 0.06 7.51 -5.69
N THR A 34 0.69 8.49 -6.35
CA THR A 34 1.95 9.05 -5.87
C THR A 34 1.78 9.69 -4.50
N LYS A 35 0.69 10.43 -4.29
CA LYS A 35 0.39 11.04 -3.00
C LYS A 35 0.22 10.01 -1.90
N LEU A 36 -0.52 8.95 -2.19
CA LEU A 36 -0.74 7.87 -1.23
C LEU A 36 0.58 7.17 -0.90
N GLU A 37 1.40 6.90 -1.90
CA GLU A 37 2.70 6.28 -1.72
C GLU A 37 3.60 7.13 -0.82
N ILE A 38 3.62 8.43 -1.04
CA ILE A 38 4.40 9.36 -0.21
C ILE A 38 3.90 9.32 1.24
N SER A 39 2.59 9.34 1.45
CA SER A 39 2.01 9.26 2.79
C SER A 39 2.41 7.97 3.50
N MET A 40 2.39 6.86 2.79
CA MET A 40 2.79 5.57 3.36
C MET A 40 4.27 5.54 3.71
N ASP A 41 5.12 6.09 2.83
CA ASP A 41 6.56 6.19 3.09
C ASP A 41 6.85 7.05 4.31
N GLU A 42 6.16 8.18 4.43
CA GLU A 42 6.32 9.07 5.58
C GLU A 42 5.93 8.38 6.88
N LEU A 43 4.83 7.62 6.86
CA LEU A 43 4.41 6.86 8.02
C LEU A 43 5.46 5.81 8.41
N GLU A 44 5.98 5.09 7.44
CA GLU A 44 6.99 4.08 7.69
C GLU A 44 8.27 4.67 8.25
N GLN A 45 8.72 5.78 7.68
CA GLN A 45 9.91 6.48 8.16
C GLN A 45 9.72 7.03 9.58
N ASP A 46 8.56 7.59 9.85
CA ASP A 46 8.23 8.10 11.17
C ASP A 46 8.18 6.98 12.20
N LEU A 47 7.59 5.87 11.84
CA LEU A 47 7.54 4.69 12.71
C LEU A 47 8.94 4.19 13.05
N GLU A 48 9.84 4.13 12.08
CA GLU A 48 11.21 3.69 12.31
C GLU A 48 12.00 4.70 13.15
N ALA A 49 11.85 5.99 12.86
CA ALA A 49 12.60 7.05 13.54
C ALA A 49 12.10 7.29 14.95
N ASN A 50 10.81 7.15 15.18
CA ASN A 50 10.15 7.51 16.43
C ASN A 50 9.36 6.37 17.05
N ARG A 51 9.84 5.15 16.88
CA ARG A 51 9.14 3.95 17.34
C ARG A 51 8.78 4.00 18.81
N ASP A 52 9.64 4.61 19.62
CA ASP A 52 9.40 4.74 21.06
C ASP A 52 8.21 5.64 21.39
N ASP A 53 7.85 6.53 20.49
CA ASP A 53 6.70 7.41 20.64
C ASP A 53 5.38 6.73 20.28
N TYR A 54 5.45 5.55 19.68
CA TYR A 54 4.27 4.78 19.28
C TYR A 54 3.91 3.79 20.39
N SER A 55 2.63 3.75 20.75
CA SER A 55 2.14 2.70 21.65
C SER A 55 2.03 1.38 20.87
N GLU A 56 1.87 0.28 21.62
CA GLU A 56 1.68 -1.04 20.99
C GLU A 56 0.46 -1.03 20.06
N GLU A 57 -0.63 -0.38 20.47
CA GLU A 57 -1.83 -0.26 19.65
C GLU A 57 -1.56 0.54 18.39
N GLN A 58 -0.78 1.60 18.50
CA GLN A 58 -0.43 2.44 17.36
C GLN A 58 0.48 1.71 16.39
N ILE A 59 1.40 0.90 16.87
CA ILE A 59 2.26 0.05 16.03
C ILE A 59 1.39 -0.94 15.26
N LYS A 60 0.41 -1.56 15.93
CA LYS A 60 -0.53 -2.47 15.27
C LYS A 60 -1.38 -1.75 14.23
N GLU A 61 -1.83 -0.56 14.54
CA GLU A 61 -2.61 0.26 13.62
C GLU A 61 -1.79 0.60 12.37
N ALA A 62 -0.53 1.00 12.55
CA ALA A 62 0.37 1.28 11.45
C ALA A 62 0.58 0.03 10.58
N GLY A 63 0.76 -1.13 11.20
CA GLY A 63 0.87 -2.40 10.49
C GLY A 63 -0.38 -2.75 9.70
N ASN A 64 -1.54 -2.50 10.27
CA ASN A 64 -2.82 -2.68 9.61
C ASN A 64 -2.94 -1.78 8.39
N ILE A 65 -2.59 -0.51 8.53
CA ILE A 65 -2.60 0.45 7.43
C ILE A 65 -1.68 -0.02 6.30
N GLN A 66 -0.48 -0.45 6.63
CA GLN A 66 0.49 -0.95 5.65
C GLN A 66 -0.03 -2.20 4.94
N GLY A 67 -0.66 -3.10 5.68
CA GLY A 67 -1.26 -4.31 5.12
C GLY A 67 -2.39 -3.99 4.15
N ARG A 68 -3.24 -3.05 4.51
CA ARG A 68 -4.33 -2.59 3.65
C ARG A 68 -3.79 -1.93 2.38
N TYR A 69 -2.75 -1.12 2.52
CA TYR A 69 -2.11 -0.49 1.37
C TYR A 69 -1.53 -1.54 0.42
N THR A 70 -0.83 -2.53 0.96
CA THR A 70 -0.27 -3.63 0.16
C THR A 70 -1.37 -4.36 -0.60
N ALA A 71 -2.47 -4.66 0.07
CA ALA A 71 -3.63 -5.31 -0.57
C ALA A 71 -4.21 -4.43 -1.68
N LEU A 72 -4.27 -3.13 -1.46
CA LEU A 72 -4.78 -2.19 -2.45
C LEU A 72 -3.88 -2.12 -3.67
N VAL A 73 -2.56 -2.09 -3.47
CA VAL A 73 -1.60 -2.09 -4.57
C VAL A 73 -1.71 -3.37 -5.39
N MET A 74 -1.88 -4.50 -4.73
CA MET A 74 -2.10 -5.78 -5.43
C MET A 74 -3.37 -5.75 -6.25
N LYS A 75 -4.43 -5.17 -5.70
CA LYS A 75 -5.70 -5.04 -6.40
C LYS A 75 -5.57 -4.14 -7.62
N LYS A 76 -4.84 -3.04 -7.48
CA LYS A 76 -4.55 -2.13 -8.59
C LYS A 76 -3.78 -2.86 -9.69
N GLY A 77 -2.73 -3.55 -9.33
CA GLY A 77 -1.91 -4.32 -10.27
C GLY A 77 -2.72 -5.36 -11.01
N PHE A 78 -3.62 -6.04 -10.30
CA PHE A 78 -4.49 -7.04 -10.90
C PHE A 78 -5.45 -6.42 -11.91
N ASN A 79 -6.02 -5.25 -11.59
CA ASN A 79 -6.91 -4.54 -12.50
C ASN A 79 -6.18 -4.04 -13.73
N GLU A 80 -4.97 -3.54 -13.59
CA GLU A 80 -4.14 -3.11 -14.71
C GLU A 80 -3.77 -4.28 -15.61
N LEU A 81 -3.49 -5.43 -15.01
CA LEU A 81 -3.21 -6.66 -15.75
C LEU A 81 -4.41 -7.09 -16.59
N LYS A 82 -5.62 -6.91 -16.07
CA LYS A 82 -6.83 -7.22 -16.84
C LYS A 82 -6.99 -6.33 -18.06
N GLU A 83 -6.61 -5.07 -17.96
CA GLU A 83 -6.72 -4.12 -19.06
C GLU A 83 -5.62 -4.34 -20.12
N SER A 84 -4.46 -4.83 -19.69
CA SER A 84 -3.29 -5.03 -20.54
C SER A 84 -3.06 -6.48 -20.90
N VAL A 85 -4.09 -7.30 -20.81
CA VAL A 85 -3.95 -8.78 -20.94
C VAL A 85 -3.27 -9.20 -22.24
N GLU A 86 -3.51 -8.51 -23.34
CA GLU A 86 -2.92 -8.90 -24.61
C GLU A 86 -1.42 -8.58 -24.69
N ASP A 87 -1.00 -7.43 -24.18
CA ASP A 87 0.40 -7.03 -24.26
C ASP A 87 1.24 -7.60 -23.11
N PHE A 88 0.64 -7.67 -21.93
CA PHE A 88 1.33 -8.12 -20.73
C PHE A 88 1.27 -9.63 -20.54
N GLY A 89 0.22 -10.27 -21.07
CA GLY A 89 0.02 -11.70 -20.89
C GLY A 89 1.18 -12.52 -21.40
N ASN A 90 1.74 -12.16 -22.55
CA ASN A 90 2.87 -12.88 -23.13
C ASN A 90 4.14 -12.75 -22.28
N GLN A 91 4.37 -11.57 -21.75
CA GLN A 91 5.55 -11.36 -20.89
C GLN A 91 5.41 -12.07 -19.57
N MET A 92 4.22 -12.07 -19.00
CA MET A 92 3.96 -12.75 -17.74
C MET A 92 3.98 -14.26 -17.89
N GLU A 93 3.50 -14.79 -19.00
CA GLU A 93 3.60 -16.22 -19.27
C GLU A 93 5.04 -16.68 -19.28
N GLY A 94 5.91 -15.95 -19.97
CA GLY A 94 7.33 -16.26 -19.98
C GLY A 94 7.98 -16.20 -18.61
N PHE A 95 7.58 -15.22 -17.83
CA PHE A 95 8.09 -15.06 -16.47
C PHE A 95 7.63 -16.20 -15.56
N ILE A 96 6.35 -16.55 -15.62
CA ILE A 96 5.78 -17.63 -14.82
C ILE A 96 6.36 -18.99 -15.24
N GLU A 97 6.51 -19.23 -16.53
CA GLU A 97 7.13 -20.45 -17.03
C GLU A 97 8.57 -20.57 -16.55
N GLY A 98 9.32 -19.47 -16.57
CA GLY A 98 10.68 -19.46 -16.07
C GLY A 98 10.76 -19.82 -14.60
N ILE A 99 9.87 -19.23 -13.79
CA ILE A 99 9.79 -19.54 -12.36
C ILE A 99 9.38 -20.97 -12.12
N ASN A 100 8.37 -21.46 -12.83
CA ASN A 100 7.89 -22.84 -12.69
C ASN A 100 8.96 -23.84 -13.11
N SER A 101 9.69 -23.56 -14.17
CA SER A 101 10.77 -24.42 -14.61
C SER A 101 11.86 -24.52 -13.56
N ASP A 102 12.23 -23.43 -12.96
CA ASP A 102 13.23 -23.40 -11.89
C ASP A 102 12.73 -24.15 -10.65
N THR A 103 11.44 -24.01 -10.35
CA THR A 103 10.82 -24.64 -9.19
C THR A 103 10.67 -26.15 -9.36
N LEU A 104 10.40 -26.58 -10.58
CA LEU A 104 10.19 -27.99 -10.89
C LEU A 104 11.48 -28.78 -11.04
N ASN A 105 12.56 -28.11 -11.24
CA ASN A 105 13.88 -28.70 -11.33
C ASN A 105 14.61 -28.60 -10.01
#